data_38536eda300550e87235c709867f9e70
#
_entry.id   38536eda300550e87235c709867f9e70
#
_cell.length_a   1.000
_cell.length_b   1.000
_cell.length_c   1.000
_cell.angle_alpha   90.00
_cell.angle_beta   90.00
_cell.angle_gamma   90.00
#
_symmetry.space_group_name_H-M   'P 1'
#
loop_
_entity.id
_entity.type
_entity.pdbx_description
1 polymer ?
#
loop_
_entity_poly.entity_id
_entity_poly.type
_entity_poly.pdbx_seq_one_letter_code
_entity_poly.pdbx_strand_id
1 'polypeptide(L)'
;KQCPNCGGKDLTEARQFNLMFETHVGATVEESSVAYLRPETAQSIFVQFKNILEVSRKKLPFGIAQIGKAFRNEINPRNFTFRSREFEQMELEYFCRAEEGMKWLNYWLEERLKFYENIGLVRANLHVLDVPDAERAFYSKGTYDIEYDFPFGRQELEGVAYRTDYDLLQHQKASAKSLEYFDDETKQRFIPHVV
;
A
#
# COMPACT_ATOMS: atom_id res chain seq x y z
N LYS A 1 12.80 8.86 30.35
CA LYS A 1 11.50 8.98 29.70
C LYS A 1 10.40 8.97 30.76
N GLN A 2 9.27 9.58 30.50
CA GLN A 2 8.16 9.76 31.45
C GLN A 2 6.84 9.49 30.70
N CYS A 3 5.89 8.84 31.35
CA CYS A 3 4.58 8.59 30.77
C CYS A 3 3.85 9.92 30.48
N PRO A 4 3.40 10.17 29.26
CA PRO A 4 2.72 11.43 28.91
C PRO A 4 1.36 11.59 29.60
N ASN A 5 0.72 10.49 30.02
CA ASN A 5 -0.59 10.54 30.65
C ASN A 5 -0.57 10.72 32.16
N CYS A 6 0.33 10.03 32.87
CA CYS A 6 0.34 10.03 34.34
C CYS A 6 1.63 10.60 34.95
N GLY A 7 2.64 10.95 34.16
CA GLY A 7 3.93 11.47 34.62
C GLY A 7 4.84 10.42 35.30
N GLY A 8 4.42 9.16 35.35
CA GLY A 8 5.19 8.08 35.94
C GLY A 8 6.50 7.83 35.19
N LYS A 9 7.57 7.53 35.95
CA LYS A 9 8.89 7.21 35.39
C LYS A 9 9.21 5.73 35.39
N ASP A 10 8.37 4.92 36.01
CA ASP A 10 8.50 3.48 36.07
C ASP A 10 7.90 2.86 34.77
N LEU A 11 8.71 2.94 33.72
CA LEU A 11 8.38 2.39 32.41
C LEU A 11 9.21 1.12 32.19
N THR A 12 8.59 0.09 31.63
CA THR A 12 9.31 -1.09 31.16
C THR A 12 10.31 -0.72 30.06
N GLU A 13 11.33 -1.53 29.87
CA GLU A 13 12.23 -1.36 28.73
C GLU A 13 11.47 -1.46 27.41
N ALA A 14 11.94 -0.70 26.40
CA ALA A 14 11.40 -0.79 25.05
C ALA A 14 11.70 -2.17 24.49
N ARG A 15 10.67 -2.86 23.99
CA ARG A 15 10.82 -4.14 23.31
C ARG A 15 10.58 -3.96 21.82
N GLN A 16 11.33 -4.70 21.02
CA GLN A 16 11.08 -4.76 19.59
C GLN A 16 9.73 -5.41 19.35
N PHE A 17 8.93 -4.78 18.48
CA PHE A 17 7.61 -5.27 18.11
C PHE A 17 7.57 -5.59 16.62
N ASN A 18 7.12 -6.79 16.27
CA ASN A 18 6.93 -7.19 14.89
C ASN A 18 5.49 -6.90 14.46
N LEU A 19 5.33 -5.99 13.50
CA LEU A 19 4.03 -5.63 12.92
C LEU A 19 3.46 -6.75 12.02
N MET A 20 4.30 -7.65 11.52
CA MET A 20 3.85 -8.79 10.74
C MET A 20 3.56 -9.97 11.68
N PHE A 21 2.49 -10.72 11.39
CA PHE A 21 2.25 -11.98 12.05
C PHE A 21 3.25 -13.02 11.55
N GLU A 22 3.94 -13.62 12.48
CA GLU A 22 4.82 -14.76 12.27
C GLU A 22 4.05 -16.06 12.49
N THR A 23 4.32 -17.06 11.67
CA THR A 23 3.79 -18.42 11.79
C THR A 23 4.83 -19.42 11.31
N HIS A 24 4.53 -20.71 11.47
CA HIS A 24 5.37 -21.79 10.98
C HIS A 24 4.60 -22.63 9.96
N VAL A 25 5.29 -23.03 8.90
CA VAL A 25 4.72 -23.88 7.83
C VAL A 25 5.34 -25.28 7.95
N GLY A 26 4.47 -26.30 8.00
CA GLY A 26 4.90 -27.69 8.13
C GLY A 26 4.56 -28.31 9.48
N ALA A 27 5.03 -29.53 9.69
CA ALA A 27 4.70 -30.34 10.88
C ALA A 27 5.57 -30.01 12.10
N THR A 28 6.73 -29.38 11.89
CA THR A 28 7.71 -29.06 12.95
C THR A 28 7.91 -27.55 13.06
N VAL A 29 8.19 -27.09 14.28
CA VAL A 29 8.50 -25.67 14.56
C VAL A 29 10.02 -25.52 14.52
N GLU A 30 10.54 -25.06 13.40
CA GLU A 30 11.96 -24.81 13.16
C GLU A 30 12.17 -23.41 12.59
N GLU A 31 13.35 -22.83 12.73
CA GLU A 31 13.67 -21.51 12.15
C GLU A 31 13.48 -21.49 10.63
N SER A 32 13.76 -22.61 9.95
CA SER A 32 13.57 -22.77 8.50
C SER A 32 12.11 -22.79 8.06
N SER A 33 11.17 -23.03 9.00
CA SER A 33 9.73 -23.08 8.72
C SER A 33 8.99 -21.78 8.97
N VAL A 34 9.69 -20.72 9.42
CA VAL A 34 9.08 -19.41 9.68
C VAL A 34 8.49 -18.82 8.42
N ALA A 35 7.28 -18.33 8.50
CA ALA A 35 6.59 -17.60 7.46
C ALA A 35 5.84 -16.40 8.05
N TYR A 36 5.51 -15.43 7.22
CA TYR A 36 4.78 -14.25 7.64
C TYR A 36 3.47 -14.12 6.87
N LEU A 37 2.41 -13.74 7.58
CA LEU A 37 1.16 -13.37 6.92
C LEU A 37 1.35 -11.99 6.26
N ARG A 38 0.81 -11.83 5.07
CA ARG A 38 0.96 -10.58 4.30
C ARG A 38 0.28 -9.40 5.00
N PRO A 39 0.96 -8.25 5.19
CA PRO A 39 0.38 -7.04 5.80
C PRO A 39 -0.38 -6.17 4.81
N GLU A 40 -0.30 -6.47 3.51
CA GLU A 40 -0.91 -5.76 2.39
C GLU A 40 -1.06 -6.69 1.17
N THR A 41 -1.89 -6.30 0.21
CA THR A 41 -2.07 -7.04 -1.04
C THR A 41 -1.18 -6.53 -2.18
N ALA A 42 -0.58 -5.34 -2.06
CA ALA A 42 0.25 -4.69 -3.09
C ALA A 42 1.39 -5.58 -3.57
N GLN A 43 2.13 -6.21 -2.66
CA GLN A 43 3.29 -7.03 -3.03
C GLN A 43 2.92 -8.22 -3.92
N SER A 44 1.72 -8.78 -3.75
CA SER A 44 1.19 -9.84 -4.62
C SER A 44 0.91 -9.34 -6.04
N ILE A 45 0.53 -8.08 -6.20
CA ILE A 45 0.33 -7.43 -7.50
C ILE A 45 1.68 -7.31 -8.22
N PHE A 46 2.71 -6.82 -7.54
CA PHE A 46 4.06 -6.67 -8.13
C PHE A 46 4.67 -8.00 -8.55
N VAL A 47 4.47 -9.06 -7.75
CA VAL A 47 4.89 -10.43 -8.12
C VAL A 47 4.24 -10.89 -9.43
N GLN A 48 2.99 -10.53 -9.66
CA GLN A 48 2.23 -10.94 -10.84
C GLN A 48 2.39 -9.99 -12.05
N PHE A 49 3.04 -8.84 -11.88
CA PHE A 49 3.17 -7.81 -12.91
C PHE A 49 3.62 -8.40 -14.26
N LYS A 50 4.74 -9.14 -14.25
CA LYS A 50 5.31 -9.70 -15.48
C LYS A 50 4.38 -10.73 -16.13
N ASN A 51 3.80 -11.62 -15.34
CA ASN A 51 2.87 -12.63 -15.85
C ASN A 51 1.66 -11.98 -16.52
N ILE A 52 1.09 -10.96 -15.88
CA ILE A 52 -0.06 -10.22 -16.41
C ILE A 52 0.32 -9.48 -17.68
N LEU A 53 1.48 -8.83 -17.70
CA LEU A 53 1.97 -8.11 -18.88
C LEU A 53 2.12 -9.06 -20.08
N GLU A 54 2.74 -10.22 -19.90
CA GLU A 54 2.98 -11.20 -20.96
C GLU A 54 1.68 -11.86 -21.46
N VAL A 55 0.76 -12.22 -20.54
CA VAL A 55 -0.49 -12.90 -20.90
C VAL A 55 -1.50 -11.94 -21.50
N SER A 56 -1.68 -10.75 -20.90
CA SER A 56 -2.69 -9.78 -21.33
C SER A 56 -2.23 -8.87 -22.46
N ARG A 57 -0.93 -8.78 -22.71
CA ARG A 57 -0.31 -7.91 -23.72
C ARG A 57 -0.78 -6.46 -23.61
N LYS A 58 -0.95 -5.99 -22.36
CA LYS A 58 -1.40 -4.61 -22.09
C LYS A 58 -0.32 -3.62 -22.45
N LYS A 59 -0.73 -2.46 -22.96
CA LYS A 59 0.12 -1.28 -23.13
C LYS A 59 -0.03 -0.38 -21.91
N LEU A 60 1.03 0.34 -21.58
CA LEU A 60 0.97 1.39 -20.56
C LEU A 60 0.10 2.58 -21.05
N PRO A 61 -0.68 3.23 -20.20
CA PRO A 61 -0.85 2.86 -18.79
C PRO A 61 -1.91 1.76 -18.58
N PHE A 62 -1.75 0.94 -17.55
CA PHE A 62 -2.78 -0.03 -17.14
C PHE A 62 -2.69 -0.29 -15.63
N GLY A 63 -3.79 -0.77 -15.05
CA GLY A 63 -3.88 -1.10 -13.64
C GLY A 63 -4.08 -2.60 -13.38
N ILE A 64 -3.62 -3.04 -12.24
CA ILE A 64 -3.90 -4.36 -11.67
C ILE A 64 -4.52 -4.13 -10.30
N ALA A 65 -5.74 -4.63 -10.11
CA ALA A 65 -6.44 -4.54 -8.84
C ALA A 65 -6.54 -5.92 -8.18
N GLN A 66 -6.50 -5.93 -6.86
CA GLN A 66 -6.69 -7.11 -6.04
C GLN A 66 -7.55 -6.79 -4.83
N ILE A 67 -8.47 -7.70 -4.51
CA ILE A 67 -9.20 -7.72 -3.24
C ILE A 67 -8.77 -8.98 -2.49
N GLY A 68 -8.44 -8.85 -1.23
CA GLY A 68 -8.01 -9.99 -0.44
C GLY A 68 -7.74 -9.66 1.02
N LYS A 69 -7.48 -10.70 1.79
CA LYS A 69 -7.12 -10.59 3.20
C LYS A 69 -5.73 -10.04 3.38
N ALA A 70 -5.60 -9.13 4.36
CA ALA A 70 -4.33 -8.65 4.90
C ALA A 70 -4.33 -8.76 6.42
N PHE A 71 -3.13 -8.82 7.00
CA PHE A 71 -2.94 -9.11 8.42
C PHE A 71 -1.90 -8.17 9.01
N ARG A 72 -2.27 -7.46 10.05
CA ARG A 72 -1.34 -6.60 10.79
C ARG A 72 -1.42 -6.90 12.26
N ASN A 73 -0.31 -7.14 12.91
CA ASN A 73 -0.24 -7.45 14.34
C ASN A 73 -0.42 -6.17 15.17
N GLU A 74 -1.63 -5.61 15.14
CA GLU A 74 -1.98 -4.38 15.83
C GLU A 74 -1.83 -4.53 17.36
N ILE A 75 -1.12 -3.59 17.98
CA ILE A 75 -0.96 -3.55 19.44
C ILE A 75 -2.30 -3.25 20.10
N ASN A 76 -3.09 -2.35 19.52
CA ASN A 76 -4.34 -1.88 20.09
C ASN A 76 -5.49 -1.86 19.05
N PRO A 77 -6.07 -3.03 18.72
CA PRO A 77 -7.27 -3.09 17.90
C PRO A 77 -8.41 -2.28 18.54
N ARG A 78 -9.16 -1.52 17.74
CA ARG A 78 -10.23 -0.62 18.23
C ARG A 78 -11.18 -0.21 17.12
N ASN A 79 -12.28 0.44 17.52
CA ASN A 79 -13.28 0.99 16.60
C ASN A 79 -13.88 -0.11 15.70
N PHE A 80 -14.24 -1.25 16.31
CA PHE A 80 -14.82 -2.41 15.65
C PHE A 80 -13.93 -2.91 14.48
N THR A 81 -14.41 -2.85 13.22
CA THR A 81 -13.65 -3.30 12.05
C THR A 81 -12.63 -2.29 11.54
N PHE A 82 -12.64 -1.04 12.03
CA PHE A 82 -11.76 0.00 11.53
C PHE A 82 -10.27 -0.30 11.78
N ARG A 83 -9.93 -0.86 12.95
CA ARG A 83 -8.56 -1.29 13.29
C ARG A 83 -8.58 -2.68 13.87
N SER A 84 -8.46 -3.66 13.01
CA SER A 84 -8.44 -5.09 13.33
C SER A 84 -7.13 -5.74 12.86
N ARG A 85 -6.84 -6.93 13.37
CA ARG A 85 -5.64 -7.68 12.99
C ARG A 85 -5.77 -8.45 11.67
N GLU A 86 -6.99 -8.80 11.31
CA GLU A 86 -7.36 -9.41 10.03
C GLU A 86 -8.42 -8.53 9.38
N PHE A 87 -8.21 -8.14 8.14
CA PHE A 87 -9.13 -7.28 7.38
C PHE A 87 -9.07 -7.60 5.89
N GLU A 88 -10.08 -7.16 5.16
CA GLU A 88 -10.07 -7.18 3.71
C GLU A 88 -9.54 -5.84 3.20
N GLN A 89 -8.67 -5.92 2.20
CA GLN A 89 -8.07 -4.77 1.54
C GLN A 89 -8.34 -4.85 0.05
N MET A 90 -8.63 -3.72 -0.56
CA MET A 90 -8.69 -3.54 -2.00
C MET A 90 -7.56 -2.59 -2.39
N GLU A 91 -6.71 -3.04 -3.29
CA GLU A 91 -5.61 -2.24 -3.81
C GLU A 91 -5.64 -2.25 -5.34
N LEU A 92 -5.24 -1.13 -5.92
CA LEU A 92 -5.06 -0.93 -7.36
C LEU A 92 -3.67 -0.33 -7.56
N GLU A 93 -2.82 -1.03 -8.29
CA GLU A 93 -1.52 -0.52 -8.72
C GLU A 93 -1.60 -0.16 -10.20
N TYR A 94 -1.40 1.12 -10.50
CA TYR A 94 -1.52 1.68 -11.83
C TYR A 94 -0.15 1.97 -12.43
N PHE A 95 0.23 1.20 -13.43
CA PHE A 95 1.54 1.23 -14.07
C PHE A 95 1.53 2.26 -15.20
N CYS A 96 2.49 3.19 -15.18
CA CYS A 96 2.58 4.29 -16.13
C CYS A 96 4.04 4.63 -16.47
N ARG A 97 4.23 5.61 -17.36
CA ARG A 97 5.55 6.20 -17.62
C ARG A 97 5.96 7.14 -16.49
N ALA A 98 7.26 7.30 -16.25
CA ALA A 98 7.81 8.14 -15.19
C ALA A 98 7.31 9.60 -15.24
N GLU A 99 7.26 10.17 -16.43
CA GLU A 99 6.84 11.55 -16.69
C GLU A 99 5.34 11.79 -16.44
N GLU A 100 4.56 10.71 -16.38
CA GLU A 100 3.11 10.77 -16.17
C GLU A 100 2.68 10.52 -14.71
N GLY A 101 3.58 10.11 -13.82
CA GLY A 101 3.23 9.66 -12.47
C GLY A 101 2.39 10.68 -11.69
N MET A 102 2.80 11.96 -11.64
CA MET A 102 2.02 12.99 -10.93
C MET A 102 0.67 13.29 -11.60
N LYS A 103 0.57 13.16 -12.92
CA LYS A 103 -0.72 13.28 -13.63
C LYS A 103 -1.68 12.17 -13.19
N TRP A 104 -1.19 10.94 -13.11
CA TRP A 104 -2.01 9.79 -12.72
C TRP A 104 -2.34 9.79 -11.23
N LEU A 105 -1.45 10.29 -10.37
CA LEU A 105 -1.76 10.53 -8.97
C LEU A 105 -2.98 11.43 -8.80
N ASN A 106 -2.98 12.59 -9.46
CA ASN A 106 -4.11 13.53 -9.40
C ASN A 106 -5.39 12.96 -10.03
N TYR A 107 -5.25 12.24 -11.14
CA TYR A 107 -6.39 11.56 -11.78
C TYR A 107 -7.05 10.56 -10.84
N TRP A 108 -6.25 9.70 -10.20
CA TRP A 108 -6.79 8.68 -9.30
C TRP A 108 -7.38 9.30 -8.03
N LEU A 109 -6.80 10.36 -7.49
CA LEU A 109 -7.42 11.07 -6.37
C LEU A 109 -8.86 11.50 -6.72
N GLU A 110 -9.06 12.15 -7.87
CA GLU A 110 -10.38 12.61 -8.30
C GLU A 110 -11.36 11.45 -8.55
N GLU A 111 -10.90 10.38 -9.19
CA GLU A 111 -11.73 9.20 -9.44
C GLU A 111 -12.11 8.47 -8.15
N ARG A 112 -11.22 8.43 -7.15
CA ARG A 112 -11.53 7.85 -5.84
C ARG A 112 -12.54 8.68 -5.07
N LEU A 113 -12.44 9.99 -5.09
CA LEU A 113 -13.46 10.87 -4.49
C LEU A 113 -14.83 10.66 -5.14
N LYS A 114 -14.90 10.63 -6.47
CA LYS A 114 -16.14 10.31 -7.20
C LYS A 114 -16.69 8.92 -6.84
N PHE A 115 -15.82 7.92 -6.72
CA PHE A 115 -16.22 6.58 -6.31
C PHE A 115 -16.93 6.60 -4.96
N TYR A 116 -16.36 7.29 -3.95
CA TYR A 116 -16.97 7.40 -2.63
C TYR A 116 -18.32 8.12 -2.66
N GLU A 117 -18.45 9.18 -3.42
CA GLU A 117 -19.72 9.86 -3.63
C GLU A 117 -20.76 8.93 -4.28
N ASN A 118 -20.36 8.15 -5.28
CA ASN A 118 -21.23 7.22 -6.00
C ASN A 118 -21.75 6.06 -5.12
N ILE A 119 -20.96 5.63 -4.13
CA ILE A 119 -21.41 4.61 -3.17
C ILE A 119 -22.16 5.21 -1.96
N GLY A 120 -22.41 6.54 -1.96
CA GLY A 120 -23.30 7.21 -1.02
C GLY A 120 -22.60 7.94 0.14
N LEU A 121 -21.27 8.11 0.13
CA LEU A 121 -20.60 8.96 1.11
C LEU A 121 -20.84 10.43 0.77
N VAL A 122 -21.16 11.21 1.81
CA VAL A 122 -21.41 12.65 1.65
C VAL A 122 -20.06 13.37 1.42
N ARG A 123 -19.95 14.08 0.30
CA ARG A 123 -18.70 14.80 -0.08
C ARG A 123 -18.18 15.72 1.03
N ALA A 124 -19.07 16.37 1.80
CA ALA A 124 -18.65 17.25 2.88
C ALA A 124 -17.91 16.55 4.03
N ASN A 125 -18.03 15.22 4.15
CA ASN A 125 -17.35 14.41 5.15
C ASN A 125 -16.05 13.79 4.63
N LEU A 126 -15.73 14.00 3.35
CA LEU A 126 -14.48 13.55 2.71
C LEU A 126 -13.49 14.72 2.68
N HIS A 127 -12.31 14.50 3.20
CA HIS A 127 -11.21 15.48 3.25
C HIS A 127 -9.98 14.91 2.55
N VAL A 128 -9.21 15.76 1.92
CA VAL A 128 -7.95 15.36 1.27
C VAL A 128 -6.80 15.98 2.04
N LEU A 129 -5.92 15.14 2.52
CA LEU A 129 -4.66 15.53 3.13
C LEU A 129 -3.53 15.30 2.12
N ASP A 130 -2.86 16.38 1.71
CA ASP A 130 -1.59 16.26 0.99
C ASP A 130 -0.50 15.95 2.02
N VAL A 131 0.00 14.72 2.00
CA VAL A 131 0.94 14.24 3.02
C VAL A 131 2.27 14.96 2.87
N PRO A 132 2.74 15.68 3.91
CA PRO A 132 4.01 16.41 3.87
C PRO A 132 5.21 15.49 3.57
N ASP A 133 6.22 15.99 2.89
CA ASP A 133 7.43 15.24 2.50
C ASP A 133 8.09 14.52 3.69
N ALA A 134 8.07 15.15 4.88
CA ALA A 134 8.68 14.59 6.08
C ALA A 134 7.93 13.38 6.68
N GLU A 135 6.65 13.22 6.33
CA GLU A 135 5.76 12.15 6.82
C GLU A 135 5.51 11.09 5.75
N ARG A 136 5.85 11.40 4.51
CA ARG A 136 5.65 10.54 3.35
C ARG A 136 6.58 9.34 3.39
N ALA A 137 6.10 8.21 2.90
CA ALA A 137 6.94 7.04 2.70
C ALA A 137 8.13 7.36 1.77
N PHE A 138 9.29 6.86 2.08
CA PHE A 138 10.56 7.18 1.39
C PHE A 138 10.57 6.84 -0.12
N TYR A 139 9.69 5.93 -0.55
CA TYR A 139 9.54 5.53 -1.95
C TYR A 139 8.53 6.40 -2.73
N SER A 140 7.76 7.25 -2.04
CA SER A 140 6.72 8.05 -2.65
C SER A 140 7.18 9.47 -3.01
N LYS A 141 6.84 9.93 -4.20
CA LYS A 141 7.01 11.32 -4.64
C LYS A 141 5.80 12.21 -4.38
N GLY A 142 4.65 11.63 -4.08
CA GLY A 142 3.41 12.32 -3.75
C GLY A 142 2.43 11.36 -3.14
N THR A 143 1.75 11.76 -2.08
CA THR A 143 0.73 10.96 -1.41
C THR A 143 -0.41 11.84 -0.96
N TYR A 144 -1.61 11.43 -1.26
CA TYR A 144 -2.84 12.00 -0.72
C TYR A 144 -3.54 10.96 0.15
N ASP A 145 -3.92 11.36 1.36
CA ASP A 145 -4.83 10.57 2.18
C ASP A 145 -6.23 11.15 2.02
N ILE A 146 -7.18 10.30 1.64
CA ILE A 146 -8.61 10.62 1.69
C ILE A 146 -9.08 10.25 3.09
N GLU A 147 -9.42 11.25 3.88
CA GLU A 147 -9.93 11.09 5.22
C GLU A 147 -11.45 11.21 5.24
N TYR A 148 -12.08 10.57 6.21
CA TYR A 148 -13.53 10.62 6.42
C TYR A 148 -13.87 10.95 7.87
N ASP A 149 -14.97 11.70 8.07
CA ASP A 149 -15.49 12.03 9.39
C ASP A 149 -16.31 10.85 9.93
N PHE A 150 -15.63 9.90 10.57
CA PHE A 150 -16.26 8.76 11.25
C PHE A 150 -16.91 9.21 12.58
N PRO A 151 -17.84 8.42 13.17
CA PRO A 151 -18.42 8.73 14.48
C PRO A 151 -17.39 8.87 15.62
N PHE A 152 -16.20 8.28 15.45
CA PHE A 152 -15.09 8.33 16.41
C PHE A 152 -14.00 9.34 16.03
N GLY A 153 -14.29 10.23 15.09
CA GLY A 153 -13.38 11.30 14.62
C GLY A 153 -12.90 11.07 13.19
N ARG A 154 -12.23 12.10 12.64
CA ARG A 154 -11.64 12.04 11.30
C ARG A 154 -10.48 11.08 11.26
N GLN A 155 -10.50 10.16 10.32
CA GLN A 155 -9.46 9.16 10.09
C GLN A 155 -9.29 8.90 8.59
N GLU A 156 -8.12 8.37 8.23
CA GLU A 156 -7.82 7.91 6.89
C GLU A 156 -8.80 6.81 6.43
N LEU A 157 -9.33 6.98 5.24
CA LEU A 157 -10.19 6.02 4.55
C LEU A 157 -9.41 5.31 3.43
N GLU A 158 -8.58 6.03 2.71
CA GLU A 158 -7.76 5.52 1.60
C GLU A 158 -6.53 6.38 1.38
N GLY A 159 -5.38 5.76 1.09
CA GLY A 159 -4.19 6.43 0.61
C GLY A 159 -4.05 6.30 -0.92
N VAL A 160 -3.69 7.38 -1.60
CA VAL A 160 -3.34 7.40 -3.03
C VAL A 160 -1.91 7.90 -3.16
N ALA A 161 -0.99 7.07 -3.65
CA ALA A 161 0.44 7.38 -3.63
C ALA A 161 1.12 7.15 -4.97
N TYR A 162 1.97 8.08 -5.40
CA TYR A 162 2.89 7.88 -6.50
C TYR A 162 4.18 7.24 -5.97
N ARG A 163 4.30 5.93 -6.12
CA ARG A 163 5.35 5.06 -5.55
C ARG A 163 6.64 5.01 -6.38
N THR A 164 6.68 5.66 -7.55
CA THR A 164 7.79 5.57 -8.51
C THR A 164 7.99 4.15 -9.06
N ASP A 165 9.22 3.79 -9.41
CA ASP A 165 9.63 2.45 -9.86
C ASP A 165 10.14 1.56 -8.71
N TYR A 166 10.08 2.05 -7.48
CA TYR A 166 10.72 1.45 -6.31
C TYR A 166 10.35 -0.02 -6.12
N ASP A 167 9.06 -0.35 -6.08
CA ASP A 167 8.61 -1.72 -5.80
C ASP A 167 9.06 -2.70 -6.88
N LEU A 168 8.90 -2.35 -8.16
CA LEU A 168 9.33 -3.21 -9.27
C LEU A 168 10.85 -3.40 -9.26
N LEU A 169 11.64 -2.37 -8.94
CA LEU A 169 13.09 -2.49 -8.80
C LEU A 169 13.48 -3.44 -7.64
N GLN A 170 12.80 -3.36 -6.48
CA GLN A 170 13.08 -4.27 -5.37
C GLN A 170 12.73 -5.72 -5.73
N HIS A 171 11.58 -5.94 -6.36
CA HIS A 171 11.17 -7.27 -6.83
C HIS A 171 12.11 -7.81 -7.90
N GLN A 172 12.56 -6.97 -8.86
CA GLN A 172 13.56 -7.35 -9.87
C GLN A 172 14.86 -7.76 -9.21
N LYS A 173 15.36 -6.98 -8.25
CA LYS A 173 16.60 -7.25 -7.50
C LYS A 173 16.51 -8.56 -6.72
N ALA A 174 15.41 -8.79 -6.00
CA ALA A 174 15.22 -9.98 -5.17
C ALA A 174 15.05 -11.27 -6.00
N SER A 175 14.34 -11.18 -7.12
CA SER A 175 14.04 -12.35 -7.98
C SER A 175 15.10 -12.61 -9.04
N ALA A 176 16.01 -11.67 -9.28
CA ALA A 176 16.96 -11.65 -10.42
C ALA A 176 16.27 -11.77 -11.79
N LYS A 177 14.98 -11.37 -11.89
CA LYS A 177 14.20 -11.40 -13.13
C LYS A 177 13.87 -9.98 -13.57
N SER A 178 14.06 -9.65 -14.85
CA SER A 178 13.69 -8.34 -15.40
C SER A 178 12.19 -8.13 -15.33
N LEU A 179 11.79 -6.98 -14.76
CA LEU A 179 10.42 -6.46 -14.73
C LEU A 179 10.26 -5.25 -15.66
N GLU A 180 11.17 -5.10 -16.62
CA GLU A 180 11.08 -4.06 -17.62
C GLU A 180 9.88 -4.25 -18.54
N TYR A 181 9.23 -3.14 -18.85
CA TYR A 181 8.28 -3.02 -19.94
C TYR A 181 9.02 -2.73 -21.25
N PHE A 182 8.66 -3.42 -22.31
CA PHE A 182 9.13 -3.10 -23.66
C PHE A 182 8.05 -2.29 -24.39
N ASP A 183 8.38 -1.09 -24.78
CA ASP A 183 7.50 -0.22 -25.55
C ASP A 183 7.68 -0.46 -27.05
N ASP A 184 6.65 -1.02 -27.66
CA ASP A 184 6.66 -1.32 -29.09
C ASP A 184 6.73 -0.08 -29.99
N GLU A 185 6.29 1.07 -29.50
CA GLU A 185 6.27 2.31 -30.28
C GLU A 185 7.63 3.00 -30.28
N THR A 186 8.26 3.12 -29.10
CA THR A 186 9.56 3.77 -28.94
C THR A 186 10.76 2.81 -29.06
N LYS A 187 10.50 1.50 -29.03
CA LYS A 187 11.50 0.43 -28.97
C LYS A 187 12.43 0.50 -27.74
N GLN A 188 11.97 1.16 -26.69
CA GLN A 188 12.72 1.31 -25.44
C GLN A 188 12.27 0.29 -24.39
N ARG A 189 13.18 -0.05 -23.48
CA ARG A 189 12.91 -0.81 -22.27
C ARG A 189 13.10 0.08 -21.06
N PHE A 190 12.18 0.01 -20.13
CA PHE A 190 12.25 0.75 -18.86
C PHE A 190 11.40 0.07 -17.79
N ILE A 191 11.67 0.36 -16.52
CA ILE A 191 10.82 -0.04 -15.41
C ILE A 191 9.66 0.94 -15.32
N PRO A 192 8.40 0.50 -15.37
CA PRO A 192 7.26 1.38 -15.16
C PRO A 192 7.24 1.98 -13.76
N HIS A 193 6.70 3.19 -13.67
CA HIS A 193 6.34 3.79 -12.39
C HIS A 193 4.93 3.37 -11.97
N VAL A 194 4.66 3.46 -10.68
CA VAL A 194 3.42 2.97 -10.06
C VAL A 194 2.73 4.10 -9.29
N VAL A 195 1.44 4.20 -9.48
CA VAL A 195 0.52 5.03 -8.69
C VAL A 195 -0.51 4.13 -8.05
#